data_da41ca926b7437c0c9df8dd3c6c7febb
#
_entry.id   da41ca926b7437c0c9df8dd3c6c7febb
#
_cell.length_a   1.000
_cell.length_b   1.000
_cell.length_c   1.000
_cell.angle_alpha   90.00
_cell.angle_beta   90.00
_cell.angle_gamma   90.00
#
_symmetry.space_group_name_H-M   'P 1'
#
loop_
_entity.id
_entity.type
_entity.pdbx_description
1 polymer ?
#
loop_
_entity_poly.entity_id
_entity_poly.type
_entity_poly.pdbx_seq_one_letter_code
_entity_poly.pdbx_strand_id
1 'polypeptide(L)'
;KSGDFYLDILGLQEIPVGAGQDPPKRWFKTYNGKEIHLIQSTSAINELPKSIHMAFSPENFELFIDNLKKNQIDFSNWKGKLNTIQERADGQRQIWIQDPQGYWIEINDILSKTQL
;
A
#
# COMPACT_ATOMS: atom_id res chain seq x y z
N LYS A 1 5.75 -1.82 -13.03
CA LYS A 1 5.08 -2.89 -12.29
C LYS A 1 4.67 -2.41 -10.89
N SER A 2 5.63 -1.93 -10.11
CA SER A 2 5.30 -1.33 -8.82
C SER A 2 4.41 -0.11 -8.98
N GLY A 3 4.68 0.74 -9.99
CA GLY A 3 3.86 1.92 -10.24
C GLY A 3 2.41 1.57 -10.49
N ASP A 4 2.14 0.52 -11.26
CA ASP A 4 0.77 0.09 -11.53
C ASP A 4 0.08 -0.40 -10.26
N PHE A 5 0.81 -1.04 -9.35
CA PHE A 5 0.29 -1.45 -8.06
C PHE A 5 -0.18 -0.23 -7.25
N TYR A 6 0.62 0.82 -7.18
CA TYR A 6 0.27 2.03 -6.43
C TYR A 6 -0.92 2.75 -7.05
N LEU A 7 -1.00 2.76 -8.39
CA LEU A 7 -2.13 3.37 -9.09
C LEU A 7 -3.41 2.56 -8.94
N ASP A 8 -3.35 1.26 -9.25
CA ASP A 8 -4.54 0.42 -9.42
C ASP A 8 -5.03 -0.21 -8.11
N ILE A 9 -4.13 -0.60 -7.23
CA ILE A 9 -4.47 -1.30 -6.00
C ILE A 9 -4.63 -0.32 -4.84
N LEU A 10 -3.67 0.57 -4.64
CA LEU A 10 -3.77 1.58 -3.59
C LEU A 10 -4.61 2.78 -3.99
N GLY A 11 -4.91 2.94 -5.29
CA GLY A 11 -5.78 4.01 -5.77
C GLY A 11 -5.19 5.40 -5.63
N LEU A 12 -3.86 5.51 -5.65
CA LEU A 12 -3.20 6.81 -5.55
C LEU A 12 -3.25 7.54 -6.89
N GLN A 13 -3.21 8.85 -6.84
CA GLN A 13 -3.18 9.68 -8.04
C GLN A 13 -1.74 9.79 -8.55
N GLU A 14 -1.52 9.38 -9.79
CA GLU A 14 -0.21 9.58 -10.43
C GLU A 14 -0.07 11.04 -10.84
N ILE A 15 1.08 11.66 -10.50
CA ILE A 15 1.35 13.06 -10.80
C ILE A 15 2.51 13.17 -11.79
N PRO A 16 2.57 14.27 -12.58
CA PRO A 16 3.63 14.42 -13.57
C PRO A 16 5.02 14.52 -12.95
N VAL A 17 5.98 13.89 -13.61
CA VAL A 17 7.41 14.04 -13.31
C VAL A 17 8.02 14.86 -14.46
N GLY A 18 8.92 15.77 -14.14
CA GLY A 18 9.58 16.57 -15.17
C GLY A 18 10.23 15.71 -16.25
N ALA A 19 10.32 16.23 -17.47
CA ALA A 19 10.91 15.52 -18.59
C ALA A 19 12.39 15.22 -18.35
N GLY A 20 12.92 14.18 -19.04
CA GLY A 20 14.33 13.86 -19.01
C GLY A 20 14.82 13.17 -17.74
N GLN A 21 13.93 12.51 -17.03
CA GLN A 21 14.30 11.80 -15.81
C GLN A 21 15.13 10.55 -16.10
N ASP A 22 16.29 10.46 -15.48
CA ASP A 22 17.18 9.30 -15.55
C ASP A 22 17.75 9.05 -14.15
N PRO A 23 17.48 7.90 -13.51
CA PRO A 23 16.65 6.80 -13.99
C PRO A 23 15.15 7.16 -14.06
N PRO A 24 14.33 6.35 -14.77
CA PRO A 24 12.89 6.61 -14.84
C PRO A 24 12.25 6.62 -13.46
N LYS A 25 11.28 7.51 -13.30
CA LYS A 25 10.58 7.72 -12.03
C LYS A 25 9.08 7.80 -12.27
N ARG A 26 8.30 7.39 -11.28
CA ARG A 26 6.86 7.62 -11.24
C ARG A 26 6.51 8.17 -9.87
N TRP A 27 5.68 9.20 -9.83
CA TRP A 27 5.29 9.88 -8.61
C TRP A 27 3.79 9.75 -8.40
N PHE A 28 3.39 9.52 -7.15
CA PHE A 28 2.00 9.36 -6.77
C PHE A 28 1.68 10.25 -5.59
N LYS A 29 0.44 10.69 -5.52
CA LYS A 29 -0.03 11.58 -4.46
C LYS A 29 -1.17 10.90 -3.69
N THR A 30 -1.10 10.98 -2.36
CA THR A 30 -2.17 10.53 -1.49
C THR A 30 -3.23 11.62 -1.37
N TYR A 31 -4.42 11.25 -0.86
CA TYR A 31 -5.52 12.21 -0.73
C TYR A 31 -5.17 13.39 0.18
N ASN A 32 -4.27 13.20 1.15
CA ASN A 32 -3.86 14.27 2.07
C ASN A 32 -2.62 15.03 1.58
N GLY A 33 -2.24 14.87 0.32
CA GLY A 33 -1.17 15.64 -0.30
C GLY A 33 0.23 15.12 -0.12
N LYS A 34 0.41 13.97 0.52
CA LYS A 34 1.74 13.35 0.62
C LYS A 34 2.08 12.67 -0.69
N GLU A 35 3.37 12.60 -1.01
CA GLU A 35 3.85 12.03 -2.26
C GLU A 35 4.65 10.76 -2.03
N ILE A 36 4.55 9.84 -2.97
CA ILE A 36 5.37 8.63 -3.03
C ILE A 36 6.10 8.66 -4.35
N HIS A 37 7.42 8.61 -4.30
CA HIS A 37 8.27 8.64 -5.49
C HIS A 37 8.88 7.25 -5.69
N LEU A 38 8.57 6.62 -6.83
CA LEU A 38 9.19 5.37 -7.24
C LEU A 38 10.31 5.69 -8.21
N ILE A 39 11.51 5.24 -7.88
CA ILE A 39 12.70 5.48 -8.69
C ILE A 39 13.24 4.12 -9.11
N GLN A 40 13.43 3.92 -10.42
CA GLN A 40 13.99 2.68 -10.92
C GLN A 40 15.41 2.51 -10.37
N SER A 41 15.70 1.33 -9.84
CA SER A 41 17.02 1.00 -9.31
C SER A 41 17.52 -0.26 -9.98
N THR A 42 18.82 -0.33 -10.24
CA THR A 42 19.49 -1.53 -10.72
C THR A 42 20.03 -2.37 -9.58
N SER A 43 19.96 -1.85 -8.36
CA SER A 43 20.42 -2.60 -7.18
C SER A 43 19.47 -3.73 -6.85
N ALA A 44 20.03 -4.87 -6.42
CA ALA A 44 19.22 -5.96 -5.92
C ALA A 44 18.47 -5.51 -4.66
N ILE A 45 17.20 -5.90 -4.57
CA ILE A 45 16.38 -5.59 -3.41
C ILE A 45 16.53 -6.73 -2.42
N ASN A 46 17.01 -6.41 -1.22
CA ASN A 46 17.06 -7.36 -0.13
C ASN A 46 15.67 -7.49 0.48
N GLU A 47 15.42 -8.62 1.11
CA GLU A 47 14.19 -8.82 1.85
C GLU A 47 14.09 -7.77 2.96
N LEU A 48 12.96 -7.04 3.01
CA LEU A 48 12.74 -5.99 4.00
C LEU A 48 11.91 -6.53 5.16
N PRO A 49 12.27 -6.17 6.40
CA PRO A 49 11.47 -6.59 7.54
C PRO A 49 10.12 -5.86 7.56
N LYS A 50 9.09 -6.57 8.00
CA LYS A 50 7.74 -6.02 8.13
C LYS A 50 7.67 -4.82 9.07
N SER A 51 8.62 -4.70 10.00
CA SER A 51 8.69 -3.57 10.92
C SER A 51 8.98 -2.24 10.22
N ILE A 52 9.51 -2.28 9.00
CA ILE A 52 9.69 -1.08 8.16
C ILE A 52 8.57 -1.09 7.13
N HIS A 53 7.60 -0.20 7.30
CA HIS A 53 6.42 -0.20 6.44
C HIS A 53 5.80 1.19 6.32
N MET A 54 4.98 1.35 5.30
CA MET A 54 4.08 2.50 5.15
C MET A 54 2.70 2.09 5.60
N ALA A 55 1.91 3.04 6.07
CA ALA A 55 0.52 2.79 6.47
C ALA A 55 -0.42 3.65 5.64
N PHE A 56 -1.50 3.04 5.17
CA PHE A 56 -2.56 3.72 4.44
C PHE A 56 -3.91 3.39 5.06
N SER A 57 -4.84 4.35 5.01
CA SER A 57 -6.19 4.14 5.51
C SER A 57 -7.18 4.48 4.40
N PRO A 58 -7.75 3.47 3.72
CA PRO A 58 -8.75 3.72 2.68
C PRO A 58 -10.06 4.21 3.29
N GLU A 59 -10.87 4.89 2.48
CA GLU A 59 -12.18 5.38 2.92
C GLU A 59 -13.12 4.23 3.27
N ASN A 60 -13.02 3.10 2.59
CA ASN A 60 -13.84 1.92 2.84
C ASN A 60 -12.94 0.70 2.95
N PHE A 61 -12.67 0.29 4.18
CA PHE A 61 -11.75 -0.80 4.47
C PHE A 61 -12.22 -2.14 3.90
N GLU A 62 -13.53 -2.46 4.06
CA GLU A 62 -14.09 -3.71 3.55
C GLU A 62 -14.03 -3.77 2.03
N LEU A 63 -14.35 -2.68 1.37
CA LEU A 63 -14.29 -2.61 -0.09
C LEU A 63 -12.86 -2.77 -0.58
N PHE A 64 -11.90 -2.21 0.13
CA PHE A 64 -10.48 -2.37 -0.19
C PHE A 64 -10.08 -3.85 -0.14
N ILE A 65 -10.49 -4.57 0.90
CA ILE A 65 -10.21 -6.00 1.04
C ILE A 65 -10.86 -6.79 -0.08
N ASP A 66 -12.12 -6.49 -0.42
CA ASP A 66 -12.80 -7.15 -1.54
C ASP A 66 -12.04 -6.95 -2.84
N ASN A 67 -11.50 -5.76 -3.04
CA ASN A 67 -10.71 -5.44 -4.23
C ASN A 67 -9.38 -6.22 -4.26
N LEU A 68 -8.75 -6.42 -3.11
CA LEU A 68 -7.56 -7.27 -3.03
C LEU A 68 -7.88 -8.71 -3.44
N LYS A 69 -8.97 -9.25 -2.94
CA LYS A 69 -9.42 -10.61 -3.29
C LYS A 69 -9.73 -10.72 -4.77
N LYS A 70 -10.40 -9.73 -5.33
CA LYS A 70 -10.75 -9.68 -6.75
C LYS A 70 -9.51 -9.68 -7.63
N ASN A 71 -8.44 -9.03 -7.18
CA ASN A 71 -7.17 -8.95 -7.92
C ASN A 71 -6.17 -10.04 -7.51
N GLN A 72 -6.60 -11.00 -6.68
CA GLN A 72 -5.77 -12.12 -6.24
C GLN A 72 -4.49 -11.66 -5.53
N ILE A 73 -4.62 -10.62 -4.71
CA ILE A 73 -3.52 -10.10 -3.91
C ILE A 73 -3.68 -10.62 -2.48
N ASP A 74 -2.65 -11.30 -2.00
CA ASP A 74 -2.64 -11.84 -0.64
C ASP A 74 -2.51 -10.73 0.39
N PHE A 75 -3.22 -10.89 1.50
CA PHE A 75 -3.04 -10.07 2.69
C PHE A 75 -2.93 -10.97 3.92
N SER A 76 -2.40 -10.43 5.00
CA SER A 76 -2.18 -11.22 6.21
C SER A 76 -2.30 -10.35 7.46
N ASN A 77 -2.33 -11.03 8.63
CA ASN A 77 -2.12 -10.34 9.89
C ASN A 77 -0.62 -10.15 10.14
N TRP A 78 -0.25 -9.53 11.25
CA TRP A 78 1.16 -9.29 11.57
C TRP A 78 1.99 -10.58 11.62
N LYS A 79 1.40 -11.66 12.13
CA LYS A 79 2.09 -12.95 12.26
C LYS A 79 2.21 -13.70 10.93
N GLY A 80 1.61 -13.20 9.87
CA GLY A 80 1.72 -13.78 8.54
C GLY A 80 0.63 -14.77 8.18
N LYS A 81 -0.44 -14.87 8.96
CA LYS A 81 -1.57 -15.73 8.61
C LYS A 81 -2.35 -15.11 7.48
N LEU A 82 -2.40 -15.81 6.34
CA LEU A 82 -3.06 -15.31 5.13
C LEU A 82 -4.56 -15.13 5.32
N ASN A 83 -5.10 -14.13 4.62
CA ASN A 83 -6.53 -13.82 4.57
C ASN A 83 -7.15 -13.57 5.95
N THR A 84 -6.35 -13.01 6.86
CA THR A 84 -6.76 -12.77 8.23
C THR A 84 -6.65 -11.27 8.55
N ILE A 85 -7.75 -10.70 9.03
CA ILE A 85 -7.78 -9.33 9.52
C ILE A 85 -7.35 -9.32 10.97
N GLN A 86 -6.41 -8.44 11.30
CA GLN A 86 -5.95 -8.27 12.67
C GLN A 86 -6.78 -7.19 13.34
N GLU A 87 -7.31 -7.49 14.52
CA GLU A 87 -8.03 -6.52 15.33
C GLU A 87 -7.18 -6.14 16.54
N ARG A 88 -6.94 -4.85 16.71
CA ARG A 88 -6.18 -4.35 17.86
C ARG A 88 -7.09 -4.22 19.07
N ALA A 89 -6.46 -4.13 20.26
CA ALA A 89 -7.20 -3.97 21.52
C ALA A 89 -8.11 -2.73 21.52
N ASP A 90 -7.73 -1.68 20.77
CA ASP A 90 -8.52 -0.46 20.65
C ASP A 90 -9.64 -0.56 19.60
N GLY A 91 -9.83 -1.75 19.01
CA GLY A 91 -10.85 -1.99 17.99
C GLY A 91 -10.43 -1.63 16.56
N GLN A 92 -9.24 -1.07 16.37
CA GLN A 92 -8.73 -0.78 15.03
C GLN A 92 -8.41 -2.08 14.31
N ARG A 93 -8.89 -2.19 13.06
CA ARG A 93 -8.58 -3.34 12.21
C ARG A 93 -7.47 -2.98 11.24
N GLN A 94 -6.63 -3.96 10.93
CA GLN A 94 -5.53 -3.77 9.99
C GLN A 94 -5.17 -5.06 9.28
N ILE A 95 -4.61 -4.91 8.09
CA ILE A 95 -4.05 -6.00 7.31
C ILE A 95 -2.69 -5.56 6.78
N TRP A 96 -1.93 -6.53 6.31
CA TRP A 96 -0.59 -6.32 5.75
C TRP A 96 -0.54 -6.86 4.34
N ILE A 97 -0.04 -6.05 3.41
CA ILE A 97 0.20 -6.46 2.03
C ILE A 97 1.63 -6.11 1.66
N GLN A 98 2.09 -6.66 0.55
CA GLN A 98 3.40 -6.31 -0.01
C GLN A 98 3.21 -5.75 -1.41
N ASP A 99 3.99 -4.73 -1.76
CA ASP A 99 4.03 -4.28 -3.14
C ASP A 99 4.84 -5.27 -3.99
N PRO A 100 4.90 -5.11 -5.33
CA PRO A 100 5.63 -6.05 -6.19
C PRO A 100 7.13 -6.15 -5.90
N GLN A 101 7.70 -5.21 -5.16
CA GLN A 101 9.11 -5.21 -4.80
C GLN A 101 9.36 -5.77 -3.39
N GLY A 102 8.31 -6.13 -2.67
CA GLY A 102 8.42 -6.70 -1.33
C GLY A 102 8.31 -5.69 -0.20
N TYR A 103 8.04 -4.42 -0.48
CA TYR A 103 7.82 -3.42 0.57
C TYR A 103 6.51 -3.71 1.30
N TRP A 104 6.58 -3.72 2.63
CA TRP A 104 5.40 -3.96 3.46
C TRP A 104 4.53 -2.72 3.57
N ILE A 105 3.22 -2.93 3.52
CA ILE A 105 2.22 -1.86 3.59
C ILE A 105 1.14 -2.29 4.56
N GLU A 106 0.91 -1.45 5.58
CA GLU A 106 -0.22 -1.61 6.49
C GLU A 106 -1.44 -0.92 5.90
N ILE A 107 -2.57 -1.62 5.89
CA ILE A 107 -3.87 -1.03 5.54
C ILE A 107 -4.73 -1.12 6.79
N ASN A 108 -5.29 0.01 7.22
CA ASN A 108 -6.07 0.07 8.44
C ASN A 108 -7.44 0.74 8.21
N ASP A 109 -8.31 0.67 9.20
CA ASP A 109 -9.66 1.19 9.10
C ASP A 109 -9.88 2.52 9.83
N ILE A 110 -8.80 3.24 10.13
CA ILE A 110 -8.89 4.51 10.86
C ILE A 110 -9.82 5.49 10.16
N LEU A 111 -9.61 5.71 8.87
CA LEU A 111 -10.43 6.66 8.10
C LEU A 111 -11.86 6.16 7.94
N SER A 112 -12.06 4.87 7.69
CA SER A 112 -13.39 4.25 7.58
C SER A 112 -14.23 4.50 8.83
N LYS A 113 -13.63 4.40 10.01
CA LYS A 113 -14.34 4.57 11.27
C LYS A 113 -14.71 6.02 11.58
N THR A 114 -13.99 6.97 11.02
CA THR A 114 -14.24 8.39 11.27
C THR A 114 -15.30 8.98 10.34
N GLN A 115 -15.73 8.22 9.35
CA GLN A 115 -16.75 8.64 8.38
C GLN A 115 -18.10 8.03 8.77
N LEU A 116 -18.79 8.69 9.64
CA LEU A 116 -20.14 8.27 10.07
C LEU A 116 -21.21 9.03 9.32
#